data_4d48dec794252ca66ca5401437d6e091
#
_entry.id   4d48dec794252ca66ca5401437d6e091
#
_cell.length_a   1.000
_cell.length_b   1.000
_cell.length_c   1.000
_cell.angle_alpha   90.00
_cell.angle_beta   90.00
_cell.angle_gamma   90.00
#
_symmetry.space_group_name_H-M   'P 1'
#
loop_
_entity.id
_entity.type
_entity.pdbx_description
1 polymer ?
#
loop_
_entity_poly.entity_id
_entity_poly.type
_entity_poly.pdbx_seq_one_letter_code
_entity_poly.pdbx_strand_id
1 'polypeptide(L)'
;MSLLIQYTILYASVLILVALGGCFSEHSGVINLGLEGIMVMGALGGALTMKYMIGYPPAVIVILTILAAAVTGLVFSALLAVACINFKADQTIVGTALNMLGLAAATVIVKAINIAENPDNVSATVQYIAQKKSFLVNIGGFEFNWMMLVALVILIAAYIVLYKTKFGLRLMACGEHPQAADSVGINVYKMRWSGVLISGVLGLSLIHISEPTRHSLI
;
A
#
# COMPACT_ATOMS: atom_id res chain seq x y z
N MET A 1 4.61 18.10 22.85
CA MET A 1 5.60 18.22 21.76
C MET A 1 6.02 16.85 21.21
N SER A 2 6.40 15.89 22.03
CA SER A 2 6.83 14.55 21.56
C SER A 2 5.77 13.80 20.75
N LEU A 3 4.52 13.78 21.21
CA LEU A 3 3.38 13.13 20.52
C LEU A 3 3.12 13.73 19.13
N LEU A 4 3.16 15.05 19.00
CA LEU A 4 2.95 15.71 17.71
C LEU A 4 4.03 15.32 16.70
N ILE A 5 5.28 15.28 17.12
CA ILE A 5 6.41 14.88 16.26
C ILE A 5 6.26 13.41 15.85
N GLN A 6 5.91 12.51 16.77
CA GLN A 6 5.70 11.08 16.49
C GLN A 6 4.63 10.87 15.42
N TYR A 7 3.44 11.48 15.59
CA TYR A 7 2.37 11.37 14.59
C TYR A 7 2.74 12.01 13.25
N THR A 8 3.43 13.16 13.26
CA THR A 8 3.88 13.80 12.03
C THR A 8 4.81 12.89 11.23
N ILE A 9 5.80 12.27 11.87
CA ILE A 9 6.73 11.35 11.20
C ILE A 9 6.00 10.09 10.72
N LEU A 10 5.04 9.57 11.50
CA LEU A 10 4.25 8.41 11.14
C LEU A 10 3.45 8.68 9.85
N TYR A 11 2.67 9.77 9.81
CA TYR A 11 1.89 10.14 8.62
C TYR A 11 2.78 10.48 7.42
N ALA A 12 3.89 11.19 7.66
CA ALA A 12 4.85 11.49 6.61
C ALA A 12 5.45 10.22 5.98
N SER A 13 5.77 9.20 6.79
CA SER A 13 6.33 7.93 6.30
C SER A 13 5.40 7.21 5.33
N VAL A 14 4.10 7.27 5.59
CA VAL A 14 3.10 6.65 4.72
C VAL A 14 2.90 7.45 3.44
N LEU A 15 2.80 8.77 3.54
CA LEU A 15 2.70 9.63 2.36
C LEU A 15 3.91 9.45 1.44
N ILE A 16 5.11 9.27 2.00
CA ILE A 16 6.31 8.98 1.23
C ILE A 16 6.19 7.66 0.47
N LEU A 17 5.71 6.58 1.10
CA LEU A 17 5.54 5.29 0.44
C LEU A 17 4.52 5.34 -0.70
N VAL A 18 3.39 6.01 -0.47
CA VAL A 18 2.35 6.20 -1.49
C VAL A 18 2.86 7.05 -2.65
N ALA A 19 3.55 8.15 -2.35
CA ALA A 19 4.17 9.00 -3.36
C ALA A 19 5.20 8.24 -4.20
N LEU A 20 6.03 7.40 -3.57
CA LEU A 20 6.96 6.52 -4.29
C LEU A 20 6.22 5.53 -5.20
N GLY A 21 5.12 4.95 -4.72
CA GLY A 21 4.26 4.10 -5.53
C GLY A 21 3.74 4.84 -6.77
N GLY A 22 3.24 6.07 -6.59
CA GLY A 22 2.86 6.96 -7.69
C GLY A 22 4.00 7.21 -8.67
N CYS A 23 5.20 7.55 -8.16
CA CYS A 23 6.38 7.79 -8.99
C CYS A 23 6.74 6.58 -9.88
N PHE A 24 6.76 5.36 -9.33
CA PHE A 24 7.04 4.16 -10.13
C PHE A 24 6.05 3.94 -11.26
N SER A 25 4.77 4.16 -10.98
CA SER A 25 3.71 4.01 -11.98
C SER A 25 3.82 5.11 -13.05
N GLU A 26 3.98 6.36 -12.65
CA GLU A 26 4.10 7.51 -13.55
C GLU A 26 5.31 7.39 -14.47
N HIS A 27 6.49 7.03 -13.93
CA HIS A 27 7.68 6.76 -14.73
C HIS A 27 7.52 5.58 -15.71
N SER A 28 6.54 4.71 -15.51
CA SER A 28 6.22 3.65 -16.47
C SER A 28 5.30 4.10 -17.62
N GLY A 29 4.78 5.33 -17.54
CA GLY A 29 3.80 5.89 -18.48
C GLY A 29 2.36 5.46 -18.20
N VAL A 30 2.06 4.96 -17.01
CA VAL A 30 0.72 4.65 -16.53
C VAL A 30 0.49 5.38 -15.23
N ILE A 31 -0.42 6.37 -15.21
CA ILE A 31 -0.75 7.11 -14.00
C ILE A 31 -1.66 6.26 -13.10
N ASN A 32 -1.24 6.02 -11.87
CA ASN A 32 -2.03 5.25 -10.92
C ASN A 32 -2.87 6.18 -10.01
N LEU A 33 -4.02 6.57 -10.48
CA LEU A 33 -5.00 7.34 -9.68
C LEU A 33 -5.81 6.46 -8.72
N GLY A 34 -5.67 5.14 -8.81
CA GLY A 34 -6.34 4.16 -7.95
C GLY A 34 -5.60 3.88 -6.62
N LEU A 35 -4.56 4.63 -6.29
CA LEU A 35 -3.72 4.40 -5.10
C LEU A 35 -4.51 4.40 -3.80
N GLU A 36 -5.53 5.25 -3.66
CA GLU A 36 -6.38 5.30 -2.47
C GLU A 36 -7.13 3.98 -2.25
N GLY A 37 -7.76 3.44 -3.29
CA GLY A 37 -8.44 2.14 -3.23
C GLY A 37 -7.48 0.98 -2.96
N ILE A 38 -6.28 1.02 -3.56
CA ILE A 38 -5.20 0.05 -3.32
C ILE A 38 -4.75 0.11 -1.85
N MET A 39 -4.58 1.31 -1.29
CA MET A 39 -4.25 1.52 0.11
C MET A 39 -5.28 0.92 1.06
N VAL A 40 -6.56 1.17 0.81
CA VAL A 40 -7.65 0.66 1.65
C VAL A 40 -7.69 -0.86 1.63
N MET A 41 -7.53 -1.48 0.47
CA MET A 41 -7.50 -2.94 0.33
C MET A 41 -6.23 -3.54 0.94
N GLY A 42 -5.08 -2.90 0.78
CA GLY A 42 -3.84 -3.29 1.45
C GLY A 42 -3.96 -3.24 2.97
N ALA A 43 -4.54 -2.17 3.50
CA ALA A 43 -4.83 -2.01 4.92
C ALA A 43 -5.79 -3.10 5.45
N LEU A 44 -6.82 -3.44 4.68
CA LEU A 44 -7.75 -4.51 5.03
C LEU A 44 -7.02 -5.86 5.13
N GLY A 45 -6.20 -6.22 4.12
CA GLY A 45 -5.42 -7.47 4.14
C GLY A 45 -4.49 -7.56 5.34
N GLY A 46 -3.78 -6.47 5.65
CA GLY A 46 -2.93 -6.39 6.84
C GLY A 46 -3.70 -6.49 8.16
N ALA A 47 -4.82 -5.76 8.29
CA ALA A 47 -5.64 -5.78 9.49
C ALA A 47 -6.27 -7.16 9.77
N LEU A 48 -6.76 -7.84 8.73
CA LEU A 48 -7.30 -9.19 8.87
C LEU A 48 -6.21 -10.19 9.26
N THR A 49 -5.02 -10.08 8.70
CA THR A 49 -3.89 -10.94 9.09
C THR A 49 -3.55 -10.76 10.56
N MET A 50 -3.46 -9.53 11.05
CA MET A 50 -3.23 -9.26 12.48
C MET A 50 -4.36 -9.76 13.37
N LYS A 51 -5.61 -9.67 12.92
CA LYS A 51 -6.78 -10.14 13.67
C LYS A 51 -6.73 -11.66 13.90
N TYR A 52 -6.36 -12.43 12.87
CA TYR A 52 -6.36 -13.90 12.94
C TYR A 52 -5.06 -14.51 13.45
N MET A 53 -3.97 -13.76 13.54
CA MET A 53 -2.67 -14.25 14.00
C MET A 53 -2.48 -14.12 15.52
N ILE A 54 -3.37 -14.73 16.30
CA ILE A 54 -3.29 -14.72 17.76
C ILE A 54 -2.27 -15.79 18.22
N GLY A 55 -1.33 -15.40 19.10
CA GLY A 55 -0.37 -16.32 19.72
C GLY A 55 0.95 -16.53 18.98
N TYR A 56 1.18 -15.86 17.85
CA TYR A 56 2.45 -15.91 17.13
C TYR A 56 3.46 -14.87 17.66
N PRO A 57 4.78 -15.07 17.48
CA PRO A 57 5.79 -14.10 17.85
C PRO A 57 5.60 -12.76 17.13
N PRO A 58 5.88 -11.60 17.77
CA PRO A 58 5.68 -10.28 17.18
C PRO A 58 6.35 -10.09 15.83
N ALA A 59 7.57 -10.61 15.65
CA ALA A 59 8.29 -10.51 14.38
C ALA A 59 7.58 -11.24 13.22
N VAL A 60 6.99 -12.40 13.48
CA VAL A 60 6.23 -13.18 12.49
C VAL A 60 4.96 -12.43 12.11
N ILE A 61 4.26 -11.85 13.08
CA ILE A 61 3.05 -11.06 12.84
C ILE A 61 3.38 -9.87 11.92
N VAL A 62 4.46 -9.13 12.20
CA VAL A 62 4.88 -7.98 11.39
C VAL A 62 5.17 -8.40 9.94
N ILE A 63 5.98 -9.45 9.75
CA ILE A 63 6.35 -9.92 8.41
C ILE A 63 5.11 -10.37 7.62
N LEU A 64 4.26 -11.20 8.23
CA LEU A 64 3.07 -11.73 7.55
C LEU A 64 2.04 -10.64 7.26
N THR A 65 1.89 -9.65 8.15
CA THR A 65 1.03 -8.50 7.92
C THR A 65 1.50 -7.68 6.72
N ILE A 66 2.80 -7.40 6.63
CA ILE A 66 3.38 -6.69 5.48
C ILE A 66 3.19 -7.48 4.20
N LEU A 67 3.45 -8.79 4.23
CA LEU A 67 3.26 -9.66 3.06
C LEU A 67 1.80 -9.73 2.61
N ALA A 68 0.87 -9.88 3.53
CA ALA A 68 -0.56 -9.93 3.21
C ALA A 68 -1.04 -8.60 2.62
N ALA A 69 -0.64 -7.48 3.21
CA ALA A 69 -0.94 -6.17 2.67
C ALA A 69 -0.34 -5.98 1.27
N ALA A 70 0.92 -6.41 1.05
CA ALA A 70 1.58 -6.36 -0.25
C ALA A 70 0.84 -7.19 -1.31
N VAL A 71 0.41 -8.40 -0.96
CA VAL A 71 -0.32 -9.28 -1.87
C VAL A 71 -1.68 -8.68 -2.25
N THR A 72 -2.43 -8.15 -1.28
CA THR A 72 -3.73 -7.51 -1.56
C THR A 72 -3.58 -6.24 -2.40
N GLY A 73 -2.58 -5.40 -2.11
CA GLY A 73 -2.24 -4.23 -2.91
C GLY A 73 -1.81 -4.60 -4.34
N LEU A 74 -1.02 -5.67 -4.48
CA LEU A 74 -0.59 -6.19 -5.78
C LEU A 74 -1.77 -6.72 -6.61
N VAL A 75 -2.71 -7.45 -6.01
CA VAL A 75 -3.92 -7.93 -6.70
C VAL A 75 -4.76 -6.76 -7.18
N PHE A 76 -4.95 -5.74 -6.35
CA PHE A 76 -5.74 -4.58 -6.72
C PHE A 76 -5.06 -3.72 -7.80
N SER A 77 -3.74 -3.56 -7.74
CA SER A 77 -2.99 -2.87 -8.79
C SER A 77 -2.94 -3.65 -10.10
N ALA A 78 -3.00 -4.99 -10.05
CA ALA A 78 -3.11 -5.82 -11.23
C ALA A 78 -4.43 -5.56 -11.99
N LEU A 79 -5.54 -5.28 -11.29
CA LEU A 79 -6.80 -4.87 -11.94
C LEU A 79 -6.62 -3.58 -12.74
N LEU A 80 -5.93 -2.59 -12.17
CA LEU A 80 -5.59 -1.35 -12.88
C LEU A 80 -4.70 -1.62 -14.09
N ALA A 81 -3.67 -2.46 -13.92
CA ALA A 81 -2.77 -2.82 -15.00
C ALA A 81 -3.51 -3.52 -16.16
N VAL A 82 -4.39 -4.46 -15.87
CA VAL A 82 -5.23 -5.12 -16.88
C VAL A 82 -6.10 -4.11 -17.62
N ALA A 83 -6.78 -3.23 -16.90
CA ALA A 83 -7.68 -2.27 -17.53
C ALA A 83 -6.92 -1.23 -18.39
N CYS A 84 -5.83 -0.64 -17.85
CA CYS A 84 -5.12 0.44 -18.54
C CYS A 84 -4.13 -0.06 -19.60
N ILE A 85 -3.46 -1.20 -19.36
CA ILE A 85 -2.42 -1.69 -20.28
C ILE A 85 -3.00 -2.65 -21.32
N ASN A 86 -3.84 -3.61 -20.91
CA ASN A 86 -4.40 -4.61 -21.83
C ASN A 86 -5.59 -4.05 -22.62
N PHE A 87 -6.57 -3.46 -21.91
CA PHE A 87 -7.76 -2.91 -22.52
C PHE A 87 -7.61 -1.45 -23.00
N LYS A 88 -6.47 -0.80 -22.70
CA LYS A 88 -6.19 0.59 -23.06
C LYS A 88 -7.29 1.56 -22.60
N ALA A 89 -7.93 1.27 -21.48
CA ALA A 89 -8.95 2.12 -20.89
C ALA A 89 -8.35 3.42 -20.35
N ASP A 90 -9.18 4.46 -20.22
CA ASP A 90 -8.76 5.74 -19.65
C ASP A 90 -8.33 5.55 -18.19
N GLN A 91 -7.11 6.01 -17.88
CA GLN A 91 -6.46 5.82 -16.59
C GLN A 91 -7.19 6.55 -15.47
N THR A 92 -7.80 7.70 -15.77
CA THR A 92 -8.53 8.51 -14.81
C THR A 92 -9.83 7.82 -14.39
N ILE A 93 -10.58 7.31 -15.37
CA ILE A 93 -11.84 6.60 -15.14
C ILE A 93 -11.58 5.30 -14.36
N VAL A 94 -10.59 4.53 -14.78
CA VAL A 94 -10.23 3.27 -14.10
C VAL A 94 -9.73 3.53 -12.68
N GLY A 95 -8.89 4.55 -12.47
CA GLY A 95 -8.36 4.88 -11.15
C GLY A 95 -9.46 5.30 -10.17
N THR A 96 -10.37 6.19 -10.60
CA THR A 96 -11.50 6.61 -9.76
C THR A 96 -12.48 5.46 -9.47
N ALA A 97 -12.74 4.61 -10.45
CA ALA A 97 -13.58 3.42 -10.25
C ALA A 97 -12.94 2.44 -9.25
N LEU A 98 -11.62 2.25 -9.30
CA LEU A 98 -10.90 1.41 -8.34
C LEU A 98 -10.91 1.98 -6.92
N ASN A 99 -10.85 3.29 -6.76
CA ASN A 99 -10.97 3.92 -5.45
C ASN A 99 -12.35 3.64 -4.83
N MET A 100 -13.42 3.82 -5.61
CA MET A 100 -14.78 3.48 -5.16
C MET A 100 -14.95 1.99 -4.87
N LEU A 101 -14.43 1.13 -5.76
CA LEU A 101 -14.47 -0.32 -5.58
C LEU A 101 -13.71 -0.76 -4.32
N GLY A 102 -12.52 -0.22 -4.09
CA GLY A 102 -11.70 -0.55 -2.92
C GLY A 102 -12.40 -0.22 -1.62
N LEU A 103 -12.96 1.00 -1.52
CA LEU A 103 -13.69 1.43 -0.33
C LEU A 103 -14.96 0.60 -0.10
N ALA A 104 -15.75 0.37 -1.15
CA ALA A 104 -16.98 -0.43 -1.06
C ALA A 104 -16.68 -1.89 -0.70
N ALA A 105 -15.71 -2.52 -1.37
CA ALA A 105 -15.31 -3.90 -1.11
C ALA A 105 -14.79 -4.07 0.32
N ALA A 106 -13.91 -3.18 0.79
CA ALA A 106 -13.41 -3.21 2.17
C ALA A 106 -14.55 -3.11 3.19
N THR A 107 -15.47 -2.17 2.98
CA THR A 107 -16.64 -1.98 3.85
C THR A 107 -17.52 -3.22 3.92
N VAL A 108 -17.83 -3.82 2.77
CA VAL A 108 -18.67 -5.02 2.69
C VAL A 108 -17.98 -6.22 3.35
N ILE A 109 -16.70 -6.43 3.08
CA ILE A 109 -15.94 -7.55 3.65
C ILE A 109 -15.87 -7.42 5.18
N VAL A 110 -15.56 -6.24 5.71
CA VAL A 110 -15.49 -6.03 7.17
C VAL A 110 -16.85 -6.24 7.83
N LYS A 111 -17.92 -5.69 7.24
CA LYS A 111 -19.29 -5.91 7.77
C LYS A 111 -19.67 -7.39 7.74
N ALA A 112 -19.38 -8.10 6.65
CA ALA A 112 -19.67 -9.52 6.55
C ALA A 112 -18.95 -10.34 7.63
N ILE A 113 -17.68 -10.05 7.90
CA ILE A 113 -16.90 -10.70 8.95
C ILE A 113 -17.46 -10.38 10.34
N ASN A 114 -17.76 -9.11 10.61
CA ASN A 114 -18.29 -8.69 11.90
C ASN A 114 -19.66 -9.30 12.20
N ILE A 115 -20.57 -9.35 11.21
CA ILE A 115 -21.90 -9.98 11.36
C ILE A 115 -21.75 -11.51 11.55
N ALA A 116 -20.79 -12.15 10.88
CA ALA A 116 -20.53 -13.58 11.05
C ALA A 116 -20.03 -13.91 12.47
N GLU A 117 -19.25 -13.01 13.10
CA GLU A 117 -18.76 -13.17 14.46
C GLU A 117 -19.81 -12.79 15.51
N ASN A 118 -20.57 -11.73 15.26
CA ASN A 118 -21.64 -11.25 16.13
C ASN A 118 -22.75 -10.61 15.27
N PRO A 119 -23.94 -11.24 15.17
CA PRO A 119 -25.04 -10.75 14.34
C PRO A 119 -25.51 -9.31 14.64
N ASP A 120 -25.31 -8.84 15.86
CA ASP A 120 -25.68 -7.47 16.27
C ASP A 120 -24.63 -6.41 15.87
N ASN A 121 -23.47 -6.85 15.39
CA ASN A 121 -22.37 -5.95 15.04
C ASN A 121 -22.36 -5.57 13.56
N VAL A 122 -23.01 -4.48 13.22
CA VAL A 122 -23.09 -3.94 11.85
C VAL A 122 -21.95 -2.94 11.53
N SER A 123 -20.91 -2.83 12.38
CA SER A 123 -19.85 -1.87 12.19
C SER A 123 -19.00 -2.18 10.96
N ALA A 124 -18.50 -1.13 10.30
CA ALA A 124 -17.58 -1.23 9.16
C ALA A 124 -16.10 -1.14 9.58
N THR A 125 -15.81 -1.27 10.88
CA THR A 125 -14.45 -1.21 11.41
C THR A 125 -14.00 -2.60 11.86
N VAL A 126 -12.76 -2.95 11.56
CA VAL A 126 -12.14 -4.18 12.09
C VAL A 126 -12.01 -4.03 13.60
N GLN A 127 -12.64 -4.94 14.34
CA GLN A 127 -12.62 -4.90 15.81
C GLN A 127 -11.20 -5.07 16.35
N TYR A 128 -11.03 -4.62 17.60
CA TYR A 128 -9.79 -4.52 18.35
C TYR A 128 -8.71 -5.55 17.96
N ILE A 129 -7.56 -5.05 17.53
CA ILE A 129 -6.40 -5.86 17.16
C ILE A 129 -5.38 -5.77 18.29
N ALA A 130 -5.33 -6.79 19.14
CA ALA A 130 -4.40 -6.84 20.29
C ALA A 130 -2.92 -6.74 19.88
N GLN A 131 -2.58 -7.23 18.67
CA GLN A 131 -1.21 -7.29 18.16
C GLN A 131 -0.66 -5.95 17.63
N LYS A 132 -1.43 -4.86 17.65
CA LYS A 132 -0.92 -3.52 17.27
C LYS A 132 0.37 -3.13 18.00
N LYS A 133 0.53 -3.56 19.26
CA LYS A 133 1.73 -3.32 20.05
C LYS A 133 3.00 -3.95 19.48
N SER A 134 2.89 -4.95 18.60
CA SER A 134 4.04 -5.60 17.95
C SER A 134 4.82 -4.65 17.01
N PHE A 135 4.19 -3.58 16.54
CA PHE A 135 4.80 -2.58 15.68
C PHE A 135 5.46 -1.42 16.46
N LEU A 136 5.24 -1.34 17.77
CA LEU A 136 5.76 -0.27 18.61
C LEU A 136 7.02 -0.73 19.34
N VAL A 137 8.09 0.04 19.22
CA VAL A 137 9.34 -0.13 19.98
C VAL A 137 9.51 1.08 20.88
N ASN A 138 9.64 0.84 22.18
CA ASN A 138 9.86 1.90 23.16
C ASN A 138 11.37 2.11 23.33
N ILE A 139 11.87 3.25 22.86
CA ILE A 139 13.28 3.64 23.01
C ILE A 139 13.32 4.93 23.82
N GLY A 140 13.71 4.84 25.10
CA GLY A 140 13.93 6.01 25.96
C GLY A 140 12.69 6.89 26.20
N GLY A 141 11.49 6.30 26.24
CA GLY A 141 10.24 7.05 26.45
C GLY A 141 9.58 7.57 25.17
N PHE A 142 10.18 7.29 23.99
CA PHE A 142 9.58 7.51 22.69
C PHE A 142 9.06 6.18 22.13
N GLU A 143 7.78 6.14 21.79
CA GLU A 143 7.19 5.01 21.05
C GLU A 143 7.54 5.15 19.58
N PHE A 144 8.54 4.41 19.13
CA PHE A 144 8.98 4.41 17.74
C PHE A 144 8.27 3.28 16.98
N ASN A 145 7.69 3.60 15.82
CA ASN A 145 7.07 2.58 14.99
C ASN A 145 8.09 2.04 13.97
N TRP A 146 8.27 0.72 13.91
CA TRP A 146 9.12 0.05 12.94
C TRP A 146 8.88 0.47 11.50
N MET A 147 7.64 0.88 11.19
CA MET A 147 7.26 1.29 9.85
C MET A 147 7.95 2.56 9.37
N MET A 148 8.32 3.46 10.29
CA MET A 148 9.10 4.65 9.93
C MET A 148 10.47 4.29 9.37
N LEU A 149 11.13 3.30 9.98
CA LEU A 149 12.43 2.82 9.53
C LEU A 149 12.31 2.07 8.20
N VAL A 150 11.28 1.24 8.06
CA VAL A 150 10.98 0.52 6.80
C VAL A 150 10.72 1.52 5.67
N ALA A 151 9.94 2.57 5.91
CA ALA A 151 9.67 3.61 4.91
C ALA A 151 10.96 4.32 4.46
N LEU A 152 11.85 4.65 5.40
CA LEU A 152 13.14 5.27 5.08
C LEU A 152 14.03 4.34 4.24
N VAL A 153 14.10 3.06 4.60
CA VAL A 153 14.87 2.07 3.82
C VAL A 153 14.30 1.91 2.42
N ILE A 154 12.97 1.84 2.30
CA ILE A 154 12.29 1.74 0.99
C ILE A 154 12.52 3.00 0.16
N LEU A 155 12.52 4.19 0.77
CA LEU A 155 12.82 5.46 0.08
C LEU A 155 14.22 5.43 -0.56
N ILE A 156 15.22 5.02 0.22
CA ILE A 156 16.61 4.91 -0.28
C ILE A 156 16.70 3.85 -1.37
N ALA A 157 16.09 2.68 -1.17
CA ALA A 157 16.06 1.61 -2.15
C ALA A 157 15.37 2.04 -3.45
N ALA A 158 14.22 2.72 -3.35
CA ALA A 158 13.48 3.25 -4.50
C ALA A 158 14.32 4.26 -5.30
N TYR A 159 15.01 5.18 -4.61
CA TYR A 159 15.93 6.11 -5.26
C TYR A 159 17.04 5.37 -6.02
N ILE A 160 17.67 4.37 -5.41
CA ILE A 160 18.71 3.57 -6.07
C ILE A 160 18.12 2.82 -7.27
N VAL A 161 16.96 2.18 -7.12
CA VAL A 161 16.32 1.40 -8.19
C VAL A 161 15.94 2.30 -9.36
N LEU A 162 15.33 3.45 -9.14
CA LEU A 162 14.91 4.37 -10.20
C LEU A 162 16.10 5.04 -10.91
N TYR A 163 17.05 5.58 -10.16
CA TYR A 163 18.08 6.45 -10.75
C TYR A 163 19.44 5.80 -10.96
N LYS A 164 19.74 4.67 -10.30
CA LYS A 164 21.04 4.02 -10.35
C LYS A 164 21.03 2.65 -11.01
N THR A 165 19.86 2.09 -11.36
CA THR A 165 19.79 0.78 -12.00
C THR A 165 19.34 0.86 -13.46
N LYS A 166 19.69 -0.19 -14.23
CA LYS A 166 19.24 -0.36 -15.63
C LYS A 166 17.71 -0.50 -15.71
N PHE A 167 17.08 -1.03 -14.66
CA PHE A 167 15.62 -1.18 -14.58
C PHE A 167 14.92 0.19 -14.58
N GLY A 168 15.35 1.09 -13.67
CA GLY A 168 14.76 2.43 -13.57
C GLY A 168 14.94 3.25 -14.84
N LEU A 169 16.13 3.21 -15.44
CA LEU A 169 16.40 3.89 -16.72
C LEU A 169 15.48 3.40 -17.84
N ARG A 170 15.26 2.07 -17.94
CA ARG A 170 14.34 1.50 -18.92
C ARG A 170 12.90 1.86 -18.63
N LEU A 171 12.52 1.91 -17.35
CA LEU A 171 11.17 2.30 -16.92
C LEU A 171 10.86 3.74 -17.34
N MET A 172 11.77 4.68 -17.08
CA MET A 172 11.63 6.08 -17.48
C MET A 172 11.60 6.25 -19.00
N ALA A 173 12.46 5.55 -19.73
CA ALA A 173 12.45 5.58 -21.19
C ALA A 173 11.10 5.10 -21.78
N CYS A 174 10.48 4.08 -21.16
CA CYS A 174 9.16 3.59 -21.55
C CYS A 174 8.03 4.59 -21.24
N GLY A 175 8.17 5.41 -20.21
CA GLY A 175 7.21 6.46 -19.86
C GLY A 175 7.30 7.67 -20.79
N GLU A 176 8.51 8.15 -21.07
CA GLU A 176 8.73 9.35 -21.88
C GLU A 176 8.51 9.09 -23.38
N HIS A 177 9.16 8.06 -23.94
CA HIS A 177 9.11 7.74 -25.36
C HIS A 177 8.97 6.22 -25.59
N PRO A 178 7.76 5.65 -25.45
CA PRO A 178 7.54 4.21 -25.56
C PRO A 178 7.95 3.64 -26.94
N GLN A 179 7.75 4.41 -28.00
CA GLN A 179 8.12 3.97 -29.38
C GLN A 179 9.64 3.88 -29.53
N ALA A 180 10.38 4.85 -28.99
CA ALA A 180 11.84 4.83 -29.01
C ALA A 180 12.40 3.70 -28.13
N ALA A 181 11.80 3.43 -26.98
CA ALA A 181 12.18 2.31 -26.12
C ALA A 181 11.96 0.96 -26.79
N ASP A 182 10.85 0.79 -27.52
CA ASP A 182 10.54 -0.43 -28.27
C ASP A 182 11.53 -0.66 -29.40
N SER A 183 11.91 0.39 -30.15
CA SER A 183 12.87 0.31 -31.27
C SER A 183 14.26 -0.18 -30.86
N VAL A 184 14.68 0.04 -29.61
CA VAL A 184 15.93 -0.48 -29.04
C VAL A 184 15.75 -1.83 -28.32
N GLY A 185 14.60 -2.48 -28.47
CA GLY A 185 14.33 -3.83 -27.97
C GLY A 185 13.89 -3.90 -26.49
N ILE A 186 13.48 -2.78 -25.90
CA ILE A 186 12.90 -2.77 -24.55
C ILE A 186 11.41 -3.13 -24.64
N ASN A 187 11.00 -4.17 -23.91
CA ASN A 187 9.60 -4.56 -23.89
C ASN A 187 8.78 -3.59 -23.01
N VAL A 188 8.15 -2.61 -23.66
CA VAL A 188 7.34 -1.55 -23.02
C VAL A 188 6.19 -2.13 -22.22
N TYR A 189 5.53 -3.17 -22.72
CA TYR A 189 4.42 -3.82 -22.04
C TYR A 189 4.83 -4.37 -20.66
N LYS A 190 5.94 -5.13 -20.61
CA LYS A 190 6.47 -5.68 -19.34
C LYS A 190 6.92 -4.58 -18.39
N MET A 191 7.51 -3.50 -18.89
CA MET A 191 7.96 -2.37 -18.06
C MET A 191 6.78 -1.64 -17.44
N ARG A 192 5.72 -1.37 -18.18
CA ARG A 192 4.48 -0.76 -17.67
C ARG A 192 3.84 -1.63 -16.59
N TRP A 193 3.71 -2.93 -16.84
CA TRP A 193 3.20 -3.87 -15.85
C TRP A 193 4.02 -3.83 -14.54
N SER A 194 5.35 -3.90 -14.65
CA SER A 194 6.22 -3.86 -13.46
C SER A 194 6.09 -2.56 -12.69
N GLY A 195 5.99 -1.40 -13.36
CA GLY A 195 5.79 -0.11 -12.71
C GLY A 195 4.49 -0.04 -11.91
N VAL A 196 3.38 -0.49 -12.50
CA VAL A 196 2.07 -0.51 -11.84
C VAL A 196 2.04 -1.51 -10.68
N LEU A 197 2.62 -2.70 -10.82
CA LEU A 197 2.65 -3.70 -9.75
C LEU A 197 3.52 -3.23 -8.57
N ILE A 198 4.68 -2.63 -8.83
CA ILE A 198 5.52 -2.02 -7.78
C ILE A 198 4.75 -0.90 -7.08
N SER A 199 4.03 -0.07 -7.83
CA SER A 199 3.16 0.97 -7.28
C SER A 199 2.13 0.39 -6.30
N GLY A 200 1.50 -0.73 -6.64
CA GLY A 200 0.54 -1.41 -5.77
C GLY A 200 1.16 -1.99 -4.50
N VAL A 201 2.38 -2.52 -4.60
CA VAL A 201 3.12 -3.00 -3.43
C VAL A 201 3.54 -1.85 -2.52
N LEU A 202 3.97 -0.71 -3.09
CA LEU A 202 4.37 0.48 -2.32
C LEU A 202 3.18 1.25 -1.75
N GLY A 203 2.01 1.15 -2.38
CA GLY A 203 0.74 1.72 -1.88
C GLY A 203 0.23 1.10 -0.58
N LEU A 204 1.09 0.36 0.14
CA LEU A 204 0.79 -0.23 1.44
C LEU A 204 0.42 0.85 2.45
N SER A 205 -0.86 0.99 2.75
CA SER A 205 -1.28 1.84 3.87
C SER A 205 -1.19 1.08 5.18
N LEU A 206 -0.08 1.24 5.85
CA LEU A 206 0.13 0.74 7.22
C LEU A 206 -0.37 1.72 8.28
N ILE A 207 -0.94 2.86 7.89
CA ILE A 207 -1.52 3.84 8.82
C ILE A 207 -2.65 3.23 9.64
N HIS A 208 -3.59 2.54 8.98
CA HIS A 208 -4.73 1.92 9.68
C HIS A 208 -4.31 0.79 10.60
N ILE A 209 -3.12 0.23 10.38
CA ILE A 209 -2.53 -0.78 11.24
C ILE A 209 -1.90 -0.14 12.48
N SER A 210 -1.35 1.05 12.36
CA SER A 210 -0.60 1.71 13.44
C SER A 210 -1.37 2.80 14.19
N GLU A 211 -2.61 3.15 13.80
CA GLU A 211 -3.41 4.11 14.58
C GLU A 211 -3.72 3.54 15.96
N PRO A 212 -2.99 3.99 17.01
CA PRO A 212 -3.36 3.67 18.37
C PRO A 212 -4.47 4.64 18.75
N THR A 213 -5.69 4.27 18.77
CA THR A 213 -6.73 5.07 19.41
C THR A 213 -7.42 6.17 18.59
N ARG A 214 -8.51 5.82 17.96
CA ARG A 214 -9.67 6.70 17.89
C ARG A 214 -10.91 6.07 18.54
N HIS A 215 -10.74 5.38 19.66
CA HIS A 215 -11.87 4.81 20.39
C HIS A 215 -12.05 5.34 21.82
N SER A 216 -11.47 6.51 22.11
CA SER A 216 -11.73 7.16 23.43
C SER A 216 -12.29 8.59 23.36
N LEU A 217 -12.72 9.04 22.19
CA LEU A 217 -13.36 10.35 22.06
C LEU A 217 -14.57 10.26 21.11
N ILE A 218 -15.61 9.57 21.51
CA ILE A 218 -17.03 9.92 21.34
C ILE A 218 -17.81 9.15 22.41
#